data_1eb58142a8288d0487c3fa44228157c5
#
_entry.id   1eb58142a8288d0487c3fa44228157c5
#
_cell.length_a   1.000
_cell.length_b   1.000
_cell.length_c   1.000
_cell.angle_alpha   90.00
_cell.angle_beta   90.00
_cell.angle_gamma   90.00
#
_symmetry.space_group_name_H-M   'P 1'
#
loop_
_entity.id
_entity.type
_entity.pdbx_description
1 polymer ?
#
loop_
_entity_poly.entity_id
_entity_poly.type
_entity_poly.pdbx_seq_one_letter_code
_entity_poly.pdbx_strand_id
1 'polypeptide(L)'
;MTDERIARFEARRAELAKLSDEQLKTRFWDLTNQVIEPIIDLAKTHTSASIERAILLRMGVDSVSSHGVVDRILEAGLLGKGAGHVVLKLSQKSGKDIRGAAQAILDDKNVLNGLFQ
;
A
#
# COMPACT_ATOMS: atom_id res chain seq x y z
N MET A 1 -17.76 24.14 25.49
CA MET A 1 -16.93 23.35 24.54
C MET A 1 -15.44 23.55 24.77
N THR A 2 -14.95 24.79 24.82
CA THR A 2 -13.53 25.08 25.03
C THR A 2 -13.03 24.56 26.38
N ASP A 3 -13.81 24.72 27.42
CA ASP A 3 -13.46 24.31 28.79
C ASP A 3 -13.38 22.79 28.95
N GLU A 4 -14.26 22.04 28.28
CA GLU A 4 -14.23 20.59 28.29
C GLU A 4 -12.99 20.05 27.59
N ARG A 5 -12.57 20.65 26.47
CA ARG A 5 -11.35 20.25 25.73
C ARG A 5 -10.11 20.54 26.57
N ILE A 6 -10.07 21.68 27.24
CA ILE A 6 -8.96 22.04 28.12
C ILE A 6 -8.91 21.07 29.31
N ALA A 7 -10.05 20.75 29.92
CA ALA A 7 -10.12 19.80 31.04
C ALA A 7 -9.59 18.39 30.59
N ARG A 8 -9.97 17.91 29.43
CA ARG A 8 -9.45 16.63 28.87
C ARG A 8 -7.96 16.70 28.63
N PHE A 9 -7.48 17.79 28.09
CA PHE A 9 -6.04 17.98 27.83
C PHE A 9 -5.25 17.97 29.13
N GLU A 10 -5.69 18.74 30.15
CA GLU A 10 -5.01 18.80 31.45
C GLU A 10 -5.02 17.45 32.18
N ALA A 11 -6.10 16.68 32.08
CA ALA A 11 -6.18 15.34 32.65
C ALA A 11 -5.17 14.41 32.01
N ARG A 12 -5.08 14.41 30.66
CA ARG A 12 -4.09 13.62 29.92
C ARG A 12 -2.67 14.05 30.20
N ARG A 13 -2.43 15.35 30.23
CA ARG A 13 -1.13 15.92 30.56
C ARG A 13 -0.64 15.47 31.93
N ALA A 14 -1.52 15.53 32.95
CA ALA A 14 -1.19 15.10 34.28
C ALA A 14 -0.80 13.62 34.38
N GLU A 15 -1.48 12.75 33.64
CA GLU A 15 -1.12 11.33 33.55
C GLU A 15 0.26 11.14 32.89
N LEU A 16 0.49 11.80 31.77
CA LEU A 16 1.75 11.66 31.01
C LEU A 16 2.94 12.26 31.74
N ALA A 17 2.74 13.33 32.53
CA ALA A 17 3.79 13.97 33.29
C ALA A 17 4.38 13.07 34.40
N LYS A 18 3.68 12.01 34.79
CA LYS A 18 4.15 11.03 35.78
C LYS A 18 5.06 9.97 35.17
N LEU A 19 5.14 9.87 33.86
CA LEU A 19 5.91 8.87 33.16
C LEU A 19 7.36 9.33 32.97
N SER A 20 8.29 8.39 33.02
CA SER A 20 9.67 8.62 32.61
C SER A 20 9.76 8.75 31.08
N ASP A 21 10.90 9.25 30.59
CA ASP A 21 11.14 9.37 29.15
C ASP A 21 11.04 8.02 28.43
N GLU A 22 11.53 6.96 29.04
CA GLU A 22 11.42 5.61 28.47
C GLU A 22 9.97 5.12 28.45
N GLN A 23 9.21 5.38 29.51
CA GLN A 23 7.79 5.03 29.56
C GLN A 23 6.97 5.83 28.54
N LEU A 24 7.28 7.11 28.34
CA LEU A 24 6.67 7.94 27.30
C LEU A 24 6.96 7.40 25.90
N LYS A 25 8.20 7.00 25.65
CA LYS A 25 8.59 6.39 24.39
C LYS A 25 7.83 5.09 24.11
N THR A 26 7.75 4.21 25.10
CA THR A 26 6.99 2.96 24.99
C THR A 26 5.52 3.23 24.71
N ARG A 27 4.91 4.16 25.46
CA ARG A 27 3.51 4.53 25.24
C ARG A 27 3.27 5.15 23.85
N PHE A 28 4.20 5.96 23.37
CA PHE A 28 4.13 6.53 22.01
C PHE A 28 4.06 5.44 20.97
N TRP A 29 4.95 4.46 21.03
CA TRP A 29 4.98 3.36 20.06
C TRP A 29 3.77 2.44 20.18
N ASP A 30 3.30 2.15 21.39
CA ASP A 30 2.09 1.36 21.59
C ASP A 30 0.86 2.03 20.95
N LEU A 31 0.67 3.32 21.19
CA LEU A 31 -0.44 4.07 20.61
C LEU A 31 -0.29 4.21 19.09
N THR A 32 0.92 4.44 18.62
CA THR A 32 1.21 4.51 17.18
C THR A 32 0.85 3.22 16.49
N ASN A 33 1.24 2.08 17.05
CA ASN A 33 0.92 0.77 16.50
C ASN A 33 -0.59 0.50 16.50
N GLN A 34 -1.30 0.89 17.56
CA GLN A 34 -2.76 0.77 17.62
C GLN A 34 -3.47 1.57 16.53
N VAL A 35 -2.94 2.72 16.14
CA VAL A 35 -3.47 3.54 15.03
C VAL A 35 -3.13 2.92 13.68
N ILE A 36 -1.91 2.41 13.51
CA ILE A 36 -1.38 1.94 12.23
C ILE A 36 -1.90 0.53 11.88
N GLU A 37 -2.02 -0.38 12.84
CA GLU A 37 -2.44 -1.77 12.60
C GLU A 37 -3.73 -1.90 11.79
N PRO A 38 -4.84 -1.21 12.14
CA PRO A 38 -6.06 -1.28 11.33
C PRO A 38 -5.86 -0.77 9.89
N ILE A 39 -5.01 0.23 9.70
CA ILE A 39 -4.69 0.80 8.38
C ILE A 39 -3.93 -0.24 7.54
N ILE A 40 -2.95 -0.91 8.14
CA ILE A 40 -2.20 -2.00 7.47
C ILE A 40 -3.13 -3.16 7.10
N ASP A 41 -4.03 -3.55 7.99
CA ASP A 41 -4.99 -4.62 7.73
C ASP A 41 -5.92 -4.27 6.57
N LEU A 42 -6.42 -3.04 6.53
CA LEU A 42 -7.21 -2.54 5.40
C LEU A 42 -6.39 -2.53 4.10
N ALA A 43 -5.13 -2.12 4.17
CA ALA A 43 -4.26 -2.08 3.00
C ALA A 43 -3.97 -3.48 2.42
N LYS A 44 -3.92 -4.51 3.26
CA LYS A 44 -3.75 -5.90 2.82
C LYS A 44 -4.94 -6.46 2.06
N THR A 45 -6.14 -5.98 2.36
CA THR A 45 -7.40 -6.52 1.82
C THR A 45 -8.09 -5.59 0.83
N HIS A 46 -7.69 -4.31 0.78
CA HIS A 46 -8.33 -3.29 -0.05
C HIS A 46 -7.28 -2.57 -0.88
N THR A 47 -7.59 -2.37 -2.15
CA THR A 47 -6.80 -1.55 -3.05
C THR A 47 -7.69 -0.83 -4.05
N SER A 48 -7.12 0.08 -4.79
CA SER A 48 -7.80 0.78 -5.89
C SER A 48 -6.88 0.88 -7.09
N ALA A 49 -7.45 1.09 -8.27
CA ALA A 49 -6.68 1.31 -9.49
C ALA A 49 -5.69 2.47 -9.35
N SER A 50 -6.08 3.55 -8.66
CA SER A 50 -5.22 4.72 -8.43
C SER A 50 -3.99 4.38 -7.60
N ILE A 51 -4.15 3.61 -6.52
CA ILE A 51 -3.04 3.17 -5.68
C ILE A 51 -2.08 2.29 -6.49
N GLU A 52 -2.62 1.36 -7.25
CA GLU A 52 -1.82 0.42 -8.04
C GLU A 52 -1.06 1.13 -9.17
N ARG A 53 -1.65 2.14 -9.81
CA ARG A 53 -0.94 2.99 -10.77
C ARG A 53 0.23 3.74 -10.13
N ALA A 54 0.04 4.26 -8.93
CA ALA A 54 1.10 4.96 -8.20
C ALA A 54 2.28 4.03 -7.87
N ILE A 55 2.01 2.77 -7.56
CA ILE A 55 3.05 1.77 -7.33
C ILE A 55 3.85 1.51 -8.61
N LEU A 56 3.19 1.33 -9.75
CA LEU A 56 3.87 1.12 -11.04
C LEU A 56 4.73 2.32 -11.44
N LEU A 57 4.26 3.54 -11.19
CA LEU A 57 5.06 4.75 -11.42
C LEU A 57 6.36 4.72 -10.62
N ARG A 58 6.30 4.31 -9.37
CA ARG A 58 7.49 4.17 -8.50
C ARG A 58 8.44 3.08 -8.97
N MET A 59 7.94 2.08 -9.68
CA MET A 59 8.73 1.01 -10.27
C MET A 59 9.36 1.39 -11.63
N GLY A 60 9.09 2.59 -12.12
CA GLY A 60 9.66 3.10 -13.38
C GLY A 60 8.79 2.89 -14.61
N VAL A 61 7.54 2.47 -14.45
CA VAL A 61 6.57 2.39 -15.55
C VAL A 61 5.99 3.79 -15.78
N ASP A 62 5.90 4.25 -17.02
CA ASP A 62 5.37 5.57 -17.32
C ASP A 62 3.85 5.66 -17.04
N SER A 63 3.34 6.90 -16.96
CA SER A 63 1.96 7.16 -16.56
C SER A 63 0.93 6.54 -17.50
N VAL A 64 1.14 6.64 -18.80
CA VAL A 64 0.21 6.10 -19.81
C VAL A 64 0.21 4.58 -19.76
N SER A 65 1.39 3.96 -19.75
CA SER A 65 1.52 2.51 -19.65
C SER A 65 0.94 1.98 -18.33
N SER A 66 1.13 2.69 -17.22
CA SER A 66 0.58 2.30 -15.91
C SER A 66 -0.93 2.20 -15.92
N HIS A 67 -1.63 3.11 -16.59
CA HIS A 67 -3.09 3.03 -16.78
C HIS A 67 -3.49 1.75 -17.49
N GLY A 68 -2.90 1.49 -18.66
CA GLY A 68 -3.23 0.31 -19.46
C GLY A 68 -2.89 -1.01 -18.74
N VAL A 69 -1.75 -1.06 -18.07
CA VAL A 69 -1.33 -2.24 -17.30
C VAL A 69 -2.32 -2.53 -16.16
N VAL A 70 -2.69 -1.51 -15.38
CA VAL A 70 -3.65 -1.68 -14.29
C VAL A 70 -5.01 -2.12 -14.81
N ASP A 71 -5.48 -1.57 -15.92
CA ASP A 71 -6.75 -1.98 -16.55
C ASP A 71 -6.71 -3.47 -16.93
N ARG A 72 -5.63 -3.94 -17.55
CA ARG A 72 -5.45 -5.36 -17.90
C ARG A 72 -5.43 -6.27 -16.68
N ILE A 73 -4.73 -5.86 -15.63
CA ILE A 73 -4.64 -6.61 -14.37
C ILE A 73 -6.02 -6.67 -13.69
N LEU A 74 -6.77 -5.58 -13.70
CA LEU A 74 -8.14 -5.54 -13.18
C LEU A 74 -9.06 -6.48 -13.95
N GLU A 75 -9.04 -6.43 -15.27
CA GLU A 75 -9.81 -7.34 -16.13
C GLU A 75 -9.49 -8.81 -15.87
N ALA A 76 -8.24 -9.12 -15.57
CA ALA A 76 -7.79 -10.49 -15.25
C ALA A 76 -8.16 -10.93 -13.83
N GLY A 77 -8.76 -10.05 -13.00
CA GLY A 77 -9.09 -10.36 -11.63
C GLY A 77 -7.88 -10.44 -10.69
N LEU A 78 -6.76 -9.85 -11.07
CA LEU A 78 -5.49 -9.95 -10.34
C LEU A 78 -5.11 -8.69 -9.55
N LEU A 79 -5.97 -7.67 -9.54
CA LEU A 79 -5.63 -6.39 -8.86
C LEU A 79 -5.37 -6.59 -7.37
N GLY A 80 -6.08 -7.51 -6.73
CA GLY A 80 -5.89 -7.87 -5.33
C GLY A 80 -4.53 -8.50 -5.01
N LYS A 81 -3.81 -9.01 -6.02
CA LYS A 81 -2.44 -9.48 -5.87
C LYS A 81 -1.42 -8.33 -5.81
N GLY A 82 -1.84 -7.13 -6.22
CA GLY A 82 -1.00 -5.95 -6.36
C GLY A 82 -0.38 -5.85 -7.75
N ALA A 83 -0.56 -4.71 -8.41
CA ALA A 83 -0.04 -4.52 -9.77
C ALA A 83 1.48 -4.65 -9.83
N GLY A 84 2.19 -4.12 -8.84
CA GLY A 84 3.64 -4.26 -8.76
C GLY A 84 4.08 -5.71 -8.63
N HIS A 85 3.39 -6.51 -7.83
CA HIS A 85 3.66 -7.94 -7.68
C HIS A 85 3.40 -8.71 -8.97
N VAL A 86 2.32 -8.38 -9.67
CA VAL A 86 1.98 -8.99 -10.97
C VAL A 86 3.09 -8.72 -11.98
N VAL A 87 3.50 -7.47 -12.14
CA VAL A 87 4.57 -7.08 -13.09
C VAL A 87 5.89 -7.72 -12.71
N LEU A 88 6.26 -7.71 -11.43
CA LEU A 88 7.49 -8.35 -10.95
C LEU A 88 7.50 -9.84 -11.24
N LYS A 89 6.41 -10.53 -10.96
CA LYS A 89 6.31 -11.98 -11.21
C LYS A 89 6.41 -12.32 -12.69
N LEU A 90 5.78 -11.51 -13.54
CA LEU A 90 5.92 -11.67 -14.99
C LEU A 90 7.35 -11.38 -15.48
N SER A 91 7.98 -10.36 -14.93
CA SER A 91 9.39 -10.03 -15.19
C SER A 91 10.30 -11.23 -14.88
N GLN A 92 10.14 -11.83 -13.72
CA GLN A 92 10.93 -13.00 -13.31
C GLN A 92 10.66 -14.23 -14.19
N LYS A 93 9.40 -14.48 -14.53
CA LYS A 93 9.00 -15.61 -15.36
C LYS A 93 9.48 -15.49 -16.81
N SER A 94 9.43 -14.29 -17.38
CA SER A 94 9.76 -14.03 -18.78
C SER A 94 11.22 -13.66 -19.03
N GLY A 95 11.98 -13.34 -17.99
CA GLY A 95 13.35 -12.85 -18.10
C GLY A 95 13.44 -11.40 -18.60
N LYS A 96 12.32 -10.70 -18.71
CA LYS A 96 12.27 -9.28 -19.08
C LYS A 96 12.47 -8.38 -17.86
N ASP A 97 12.88 -7.14 -18.07
CA ASP A 97 12.88 -6.15 -16.99
C ASP A 97 11.45 -5.68 -16.69
N ILE A 98 11.30 -4.82 -15.69
CA ILE A 98 9.98 -4.32 -15.25
C ILE A 98 9.23 -3.62 -16.39
N ARG A 99 9.91 -2.75 -17.15
CA ARG A 99 9.29 -2.05 -18.28
C ARG A 99 8.91 -3.00 -19.41
N GLY A 100 9.76 -3.98 -19.68
CA GLY A 100 9.49 -5.02 -20.66
C GLY A 100 8.31 -5.90 -20.27
N ALA A 101 8.19 -6.26 -19.00
CA ALA A 101 7.04 -7.00 -18.48
C ALA A 101 5.75 -6.18 -18.57
N ALA A 102 5.79 -4.89 -18.21
CA ALA A 102 4.66 -3.98 -18.35
C ALA A 102 4.21 -3.87 -19.81
N GLN A 103 5.16 -3.71 -20.74
CA GLN A 103 4.86 -3.67 -22.18
C GLN A 103 4.24 -4.97 -22.67
N ALA A 104 4.71 -6.11 -22.20
CA ALA A 104 4.14 -7.40 -22.56
C ALA A 104 2.67 -7.53 -22.15
N ILE A 105 2.29 -7.00 -20.99
CA ILE A 105 0.89 -6.96 -20.55
C ILE A 105 0.04 -6.09 -21.46
N LEU A 106 0.58 -4.95 -21.90
CA LEU A 106 -0.11 -4.06 -22.84
C LEU A 106 -0.31 -4.69 -24.20
N ASP A 107 0.70 -5.43 -24.69
CA ASP A 107 0.67 -6.05 -26.02
C ASP A 107 -0.26 -7.26 -26.06
N ASP A 108 -0.26 -8.08 -25.01
CA ASP A 108 -1.07 -9.29 -24.93
C ASP A 108 -1.52 -9.59 -23.50
N LYS A 109 -2.79 -9.37 -23.22
CA LYS A 109 -3.37 -9.66 -21.90
C LYS A 109 -3.26 -11.13 -21.48
N ASN A 110 -3.11 -12.04 -22.44
CA ASN A 110 -3.03 -13.47 -22.14
C ASN A 110 -1.75 -13.87 -21.40
N VAL A 111 -0.73 -13.00 -21.36
CA VAL A 111 0.48 -13.23 -20.56
C VAL A 111 0.19 -13.34 -19.06
N LEU A 112 -0.96 -12.82 -18.62
CA LEU A 112 -1.42 -12.89 -17.23
C LEU A 112 -2.06 -14.24 -16.87
N ASN A 113 -2.43 -15.04 -17.88
CA ASN A 113 -3.10 -16.32 -17.64
C ASN A 113 -2.16 -17.30 -16.94
N GLY A 114 -2.62 -17.88 -15.84
CA GLY A 114 -1.85 -18.87 -15.08
C GLY A 114 -0.62 -18.33 -14.36
N LEU A 115 -0.47 -17.01 -14.25
CA LEU A 115 0.71 -16.40 -13.64
C LEU A 115 0.84 -16.74 -12.15
N PHE A 116 -0.26 -16.95 -11.46
CA PHE A 116 -0.34 -17.27 -10.02
C PHE A 116 -0.83 -18.69 -9.73
N GLN A 117 -0.75 -19.57 -10.68
CA GLN A 117 -1.07 -20.99 -10.53
C GLN A 117 0.16 -21.83 -10.26
#